data_50c2c5e6a2fa5642a1dd9edaedda9e07
#
_entry.id   50c2c5e6a2fa5642a1dd9edaedda9e07
#
_cell.length_a   1.000
_cell.length_b   1.000
_cell.length_c   1.000
_cell.angle_alpha   90.00
_cell.angle_beta   90.00
_cell.angle_gamma   90.00
#
_symmetry.space_group_name_H-M   'P 1'
#
loop_
_entity.id
_entity.type
_entity.pdbx_description
1 polymer ?
#
loop_
_entity_poly.entity_id
_entity_poly.type
_entity_poly.pdbx_seq_one_letter_code
_entity_poly.pdbx_strand_id
1 'polypeptide(L)'
;MSRIAAGLALLVLFVVIMLVNAPARLLAHVLPPNQVVMQGFEGTVWKGSASRCVIQLPVGFLHLGSVRWSLDPWSLLTFAPRVEVESKWGQQTAAGSLQVLGGRDLLVQDFDGRVGADLLRQFAPVAVGGSFNVQLAELELADGLPLRAVGRLVWQQASWLSPRGAVPLGSYALDVMQPEGEALVGEVITLNGPLEAKGQVRLDGRRYALDVFAGGDDTLNAELTNALALLAEPEPDGYRIALEGEF
;
A
#
# COMPACT_ATOMS: atom_id res chain seq x y z
N MET A 1 -36.29 -31.58 -31.77
CA MET A 1 -35.48 -31.26 -30.57
C MET A 1 -34.00 -30.97 -30.88
N SER A 2 -33.37 -31.63 -31.86
CA SER A 2 -31.93 -31.46 -32.18
C SER A 2 -31.55 -30.03 -32.71
N ARG A 3 -32.43 -29.38 -33.49
CA ARG A 3 -32.14 -28.04 -34.06
C ARG A 3 -32.16 -26.94 -32.99
N ILE A 4 -33.03 -27.03 -31.98
CA ILE A 4 -33.10 -26.10 -30.87
C ILE A 4 -31.89 -26.29 -29.96
N ALA A 5 -31.50 -27.54 -29.68
CA ALA A 5 -30.32 -27.87 -28.91
C ALA A 5 -29.03 -27.37 -29.58
N ALA A 6 -28.90 -27.52 -30.92
CA ALA A 6 -27.78 -27.01 -31.69
C ALA A 6 -27.74 -25.48 -31.68
N GLY A 7 -28.89 -24.80 -31.81
CA GLY A 7 -28.98 -23.35 -31.72
C GLY A 7 -28.57 -22.81 -30.35
N LEU A 8 -29.01 -23.50 -29.25
CA LEU A 8 -28.61 -23.17 -27.88
C LEU A 8 -27.11 -23.37 -27.66
N ALA A 9 -26.55 -24.46 -28.13
CA ALA A 9 -25.12 -24.74 -28.05
C ALA A 9 -24.27 -23.68 -28.77
N LEU A 10 -24.70 -23.25 -29.97
CA LEU A 10 -24.04 -22.16 -30.70
C LEU A 10 -24.13 -20.82 -29.97
N LEU A 11 -25.28 -20.51 -29.37
CA LEU A 11 -25.46 -19.29 -28.58
C LEU A 11 -24.54 -19.30 -27.35
N VAL A 12 -24.49 -20.41 -26.61
CA VAL A 12 -23.60 -20.58 -25.45
C VAL A 12 -22.15 -20.43 -25.89
N LEU A 13 -21.74 -21.09 -26.96
CA LEU A 13 -20.38 -20.98 -27.49
C LEU A 13 -20.06 -19.52 -27.87
N PHE A 14 -20.96 -18.80 -28.51
CA PHE A 14 -20.77 -17.40 -28.87
C PHE A 14 -20.60 -16.51 -27.63
N VAL A 15 -21.44 -16.71 -26.62
CA VAL A 15 -21.31 -15.98 -25.30
C VAL A 15 -19.99 -16.27 -24.63
N VAL A 16 -19.55 -17.53 -24.60
CA VAL A 16 -18.26 -17.91 -24.03
C VAL A 16 -17.11 -17.23 -24.78
N ILE A 17 -17.13 -17.24 -26.12
CA ILE A 17 -16.10 -16.57 -26.94
C ILE A 17 -16.08 -15.07 -26.66
N MET A 18 -17.24 -14.42 -26.55
CA MET A 18 -17.33 -12.99 -26.20
C MET A 18 -16.77 -12.72 -24.79
N LEU A 19 -17.08 -13.58 -23.85
CA LEU A 19 -16.62 -13.45 -22.45
C LEU A 19 -15.10 -13.62 -22.35
N VAL A 20 -14.54 -14.65 -22.99
CA VAL A 20 -13.10 -14.92 -23.00
C VAL A 20 -12.32 -13.79 -23.67
N ASN A 21 -12.88 -13.17 -24.71
CA ASN A 21 -12.25 -12.07 -25.45
C ASN A 21 -12.73 -10.68 -24.99
N ALA A 22 -13.38 -10.56 -23.83
CA ALA A 22 -13.88 -9.30 -23.33
C ALA A 22 -12.76 -8.25 -23.23
N PRO A 23 -12.83 -7.13 -23.95
CA PRO A 23 -11.73 -6.17 -24.01
C PRO A 23 -11.51 -5.46 -22.68
N ALA A 24 -10.25 -5.20 -22.34
CA ALA A 24 -9.82 -4.55 -21.09
C ALA A 24 -10.54 -3.22 -20.81
N ARG A 25 -10.90 -2.46 -21.85
CA ARG A 25 -11.63 -1.18 -21.72
C ARG A 25 -12.99 -1.28 -21.02
N LEU A 26 -13.57 -2.48 -20.93
CA LEU A 26 -14.81 -2.68 -20.17
C LEU A 26 -14.62 -2.41 -18.67
N LEU A 27 -13.39 -2.58 -18.14
CA LEU A 27 -13.06 -2.25 -16.76
C LEU A 27 -13.30 -0.77 -16.43
N ALA A 28 -13.18 0.12 -17.42
CA ALA A 28 -13.49 1.54 -17.22
C ALA A 28 -14.95 1.81 -16.83
N HIS A 29 -15.86 0.88 -17.11
CA HIS A 29 -17.29 0.99 -16.77
C HIS A 29 -17.62 0.31 -15.42
N VAL A 30 -16.76 -0.61 -14.98
CA VAL A 30 -16.94 -1.36 -13.73
C VAL A 30 -16.25 -0.67 -12.55
N LEU A 31 -15.10 -0.07 -12.82
CA LEU A 31 -14.35 0.65 -11.79
C LEU A 31 -15.07 1.96 -11.44
N PRO A 32 -15.07 2.35 -10.14
CA PRO A 32 -15.68 3.61 -9.71
C PRO A 32 -14.90 4.81 -10.31
N PRO A 33 -15.52 5.60 -11.20
CA PRO A 33 -14.82 6.64 -11.95
C PRO A 33 -14.29 7.78 -11.06
N ASN A 34 -14.87 7.90 -9.85
CA ASN A 34 -14.48 8.91 -8.86
C ASN A 34 -13.25 8.49 -8.03
N GLN A 35 -12.84 7.23 -8.11
CA GLN A 35 -11.74 6.70 -7.30
C GLN A 35 -10.57 6.23 -8.15
N VAL A 36 -10.85 5.64 -9.32
CA VAL A 36 -9.82 5.05 -10.17
C VAL A 36 -9.97 5.56 -11.60
N VAL A 37 -8.96 6.23 -12.09
CA VAL A 37 -8.89 6.69 -13.49
C VAL A 37 -7.82 5.91 -14.21
N MET A 38 -8.21 5.11 -15.20
CA MET A 38 -7.30 4.32 -16.03
C MET A 38 -7.43 4.73 -17.50
N GLN A 39 -6.32 4.76 -18.21
CA GLN A 39 -6.23 5.14 -19.63
C GLN A 39 -5.25 4.23 -20.38
N GLY A 40 -5.45 4.10 -21.70
CA GLY A 40 -4.58 3.31 -22.56
C GLY A 40 -4.68 1.82 -22.29
N PHE A 41 -5.92 1.31 -22.28
CA PHE A 41 -6.22 -0.11 -22.04
C PHE A 41 -5.75 -0.98 -23.22
N GLU A 42 -5.05 -2.07 -22.90
CA GLU A 42 -4.64 -3.12 -23.83
C GLU A 42 -4.99 -4.51 -23.26
N GLY A 43 -5.25 -5.46 -24.15
CA GLY A 43 -5.59 -6.83 -23.78
C GLY A 43 -7.04 -7.04 -23.40
N THR A 44 -7.30 -7.98 -22.49
CA THR A 44 -8.64 -8.41 -22.07
C THR A 44 -8.89 -8.05 -20.59
N VAL A 45 -10.13 -8.23 -20.15
CA VAL A 45 -10.50 -8.12 -18.73
C VAL A 45 -9.71 -9.12 -17.89
N TRP A 46 -9.41 -10.30 -18.44
CA TRP A 46 -8.70 -11.38 -17.74
C TRP A 46 -7.20 -11.12 -17.61
N LYS A 47 -6.59 -10.60 -18.68
CA LYS A 47 -5.17 -10.26 -18.71
C LYS A 47 -4.96 -9.04 -19.58
N GLY A 48 -4.56 -7.95 -18.95
CA GLY A 48 -4.42 -6.70 -19.67
C GLY A 48 -3.48 -5.73 -18.97
N SER A 49 -3.43 -4.55 -19.55
CA SER A 49 -2.65 -3.43 -19.02
C SER A 49 -3.36 -2.10 -19.27
N ALA A 50 -2.99 -1.10 -18.48
CA ALA A 50 -3.29 0.30 -18.71
C ALA A 50 -2.00 1.09 -18.65
N SER A 51 -1.80 2.00 -19.59
CA SER A 51 -0.57 2.82 -19.65
C SER A 51 -0.54 3.89 -18.56
N ARG A 52 -1.68 4.27 -18.03
CA ARG A 52 -1.82 5.26 -16.94
C ARG A 52 -2.92 4.87 -15.99
N CYS A 53 -2.59 4.81 -14.73
CA CYS A 53 -3.53 4.61 -13.64
C CYS A 53 -3.30 5.64 -12.54
N VAL A 54 -4.38 6.26 -12.08
CA VAL A 54 -4.38 7.23 -10.99
C VAL A 54 -5.51 6.87 -10.03
N ILE A 55 -5.20 6.79 -8.75
CA ILE A 55 -6.18 6.56 -7.68
C ILE A 55 -6.41 7.87 -6.96
N GLN A 56 -7.68 8.26 -6.82
CA GLN A 56 -8.06 9.40 -6.02
C GLN A 56 -8.23 8.96 -4.56
N LEU A 57 -7.43 9.55 -3.68
CA LEU A 57 -7.50 9.37 -2.23
C LEU A 57 -8.12 10.62 -1.59
N PRO A 58 -8.64 10.56 -0.36
CA PRO A 58 -9.19 11.73 0.33
C PRO A 58 -8.22 12.91 0.47
N VAL A 59 -6.92 12.62 0.51
CA VAL A 59 -5.84 13.61 0.68
C VAL A 59 -5.07 13.93 -0.61
N GLY A 60 -5.46 13.37 -1.79
CA GLY A 60 -4.77 13.65 -3.05
C GLY A 60 -4.85 12.54 -4.08
N PHE A 61 -3.95 12.58 -5.05
CA PHE A 61 -3.90 11.62 -6.15
C PHE A 61 -2.66 10.72 -6.05
N LEU A 62 -2.86 9.40 -6.02
CA LEU A 62 -1.78 8.44 -6.10
C LEU A 62 -1.60 8.00 -7.55
N HIS A 63 -0.43 8.31 -8.13
CA HIS A 63 -0.07 7.89 -9.48
C HIS A 63 0.57 6.52 -9.45
N LEU A 64 -0.09 5.53 -10.03
CA LEU A 64 0.44 4.17 -10.17
C LEU A 64 1.21 3.96 -11.48
N GLY A 65 1.09 4.92 -12.44
CA GLY A 65 1.72 4.80 -13.75
C GLY A 65 1.13 3.70 -14.60
N SER A 66 1.96 2.87 -15.21
CA SER A 66 1.48 1.70 -15.97
C SER A 66 1.10 0.58 -15.01
N VAL A 67 -0.06 0.00 -15.23
CA VAL A 67 -0.59 -1.12 -14.43
C VAL A 67 -0.84 -2.30 -15.36
N ARG A 68 -0.44 -3.48 -14.93
CA ARG A 68 -0.79 -4.77 -15.54
C ARG A 68 -1.62 -5.56 -14.54
N TRP A 69 -2.54 -6.36 -15.04
CA TRP A 69 -3.34 -7.26 -14.22
C TRP A 69 -3.51 -8.62 -14.88
N SER A 70 -3.72 -9.60 -14.04
CA SER A 70 -4.10 -10.96 -14.40
C SER A 70 -5.19 -11.42 -13.44
N LEU A 71 -6.43 -11.50 -13.93
CA LEU A 71 -7.58 -11.97 -13.16
C LEU A 71 -7.69 -13.49 -13.32
N ASP A 72 -7.74 -14.21 -12.22
CA ASP A 72 -8.00 -15.65 -12.22
C ASP A 72 -9.49 -15.92 -12.48
N PRO A 73 -9.85 -16.50 -13.66
CA PRO A 73 -11.24 -16.77 -13.97
C PRO A 73 -11.92 -17.76 -13.02
N TRP A 74 -11.14 -18.68 -12.44
CA TRP A 74 -11.67 -19.70 -11.53
C TRP A 74 -12.06 -19.11 -10.18
N SER A 75 -11.40 -18.05 -9.76
CA SER A 75 -11.74 -17.33 -8.52
C SER A 75 -13.12 -16.68 -8.55
N LEU A 76 -13.67 -16.42 -9.74
CA LEU A 76 -15.04 -15.93 -9.88
C LEU A 76 -16.10 -16.97 -9.51
N LEU A 77 -15.81 -18.25 -9.68
CA LEU A 77 -16.73 -19.34 -9.32
C LEU A 77 -16.90 -19.45 -7.80
N THR A 78 -15.92 -18.99 -7.04
CA THR A 78 -15.94 -18.96 -5.57
C THR A 78 -16.49 -17.65 -5.01
N PHE A 79 -16.93 -16.72 -5.88
CA PHE A 79 -17.35 -15.35 -5.53
C PHE A 79 -16.28 -14.53 -4.77
N ALA A 80 -15.03 -14.94 -4.92
CA ALA A 80 -13.86 -14.28 -4.30
C ALA A 80 -12.81 -13.98 -5.39
N PRO A 81 -13.09 -13.03 -6.31
CA PRO A 81 -12.20 -12.74 -7.44
C PRO A 81 -10.80 -12.37 -6.96
N ARG A 82 -9.80 -13.06 -7.55
CA ARG A 82 -8.39 -12.83 -7.30
C ARG A 82 -7.74 -12.20 -8.52
N VAL A 83 -7.02 -11.12 -8.30
CA VAL A 83 -6.31 -10.37 -9.33
C VAL A 83 -4.87 -10.19 -8.91
N GLU A 84 -3.94 -10.62 -9.73
CA GLU A 84 -2.54 -10.21 -9.64
C GLU A 84 -2.39 -8.86 -10.30
N VAL A 85 -1.72 -7.93 -9.63
CA VAL A 85 -1.52 -6.56 -10.10
C VAL A 85 -0.05 -6.19 -9.99
N GLU A 86 0.47 -5.63 -11.07
CA GLU A 86 1.80 -5.02 -11.11
C GLU A 86 1.66 -3.56 -11.54
N SER A 87 2.35 -2.67 -10.88
CA SER A 87 2.38 -1.24 -11.18
C SER A 87 3.81 -0.74 -11.30
N LYS A 88 4.03 0.19 -12.24
CA LYS A 88 5.34 0.81 -12.42
C LYS A 88 5.19 2.26 -12.81
N TRP A 89 5.82 3.16 -12.03
CA TRP A 89 5.94 4.57 -12.34
C TRP A 89 7.32 5.12 -11.97
N GLY A 90 8.15 5.38 -12.99
CA GLY A 90 9.54 5.76 -12.79
C GLY A 90 10.31 4.67 -12.04
N GLN A 91 10.80 4.99 -10.85
CA GLN A 91 11.47 4.04 -9.95
C GLN A 91 10.53 3.38 -8.94
N GLN A 92 9.27 3.78 -8.92
CA GLN A 92 8.27 3.20 -8.05
C GLN A 92 7.73 1.93 -8.69
N THR A 93 7.61 0.90 -7.90
CA THR A 93 7.06 -0.40 -8.29
C THR A 93 6.14 -0.92 -7.20
N ALA A 94 5.09 -1.60 -7.59
CA ALA A 94 4.26 -2.37 -6.68
C ALA A 94 3.76 -3.62 -7.41
N ALA A 95 3.78 -4.74 -6.74
CA ALA A 95 3.24 -6.00 -7.23
C ALA A 95 2.57 -6.74 -6.08
N GLY A 96 1.53 -7.50 -6.36
CA GLY A 96 0.85 -8.28 -5.34
C GLY A 96 -0.44 -8.91 -5.86
N SER A 97 -1.04 -9.75 -5.06
CA SER A 97 -2.33 -10.39 -5.32
C SER A 97 -3.40 -9.73 -4.46
N LEU A 98 -4.51 -9.36 -5.10
CA LEU A 98 -5.68 -8.78 -4.45
C LEU A 98 -6.84 -9.76 -4.58
N GLN A 99 -7.50 -10.09 -3.49
CA GLN A 99 -8.70 -10.92 -3.48
C GLN A 99 -9.83 -10.18 -2.77
N VAL A 100 -10.99 -10.11 -3.41
CA VAL A 100 -12.21 -9.56 -2.81
C VAL A 100 -12.92 -10.67 -2.06
N LEU A 101 -13.09 -10.53 -0.75
CA LEU A 101 -13.74 -11.53 0.12
C LEU A 101 -15.24 -11.30 0.22
N GLY A 102 -15.73 -10.15 -0.20
CA GLY A 102 -17.14 -9.75 -0.21
C GLY A 102 -17.36 -8.39 0.44
N GLY A 103 -18.41 -7.69 0.04
CA GLY A 103 -18.69 -6.35 0.57
C GLY A 103 -17.56 -5.36 0.30
N ARG A 104 -16.86 -4.95 1.34
CA ARG A 104 -15.69 -4.05 1.31
C ARG A 104 -14.43 -4.70 1.86
N ASP A 105 -14.45 -6.03 1.98
CA ASP A 105 -13.35 -6.80 2.55
C ASP A 105 -12.38 -7.22 1.45
N LEU A 106 -11.12 -6.96 1.68
CA LEU A 106 -10.04 -7.22 0.73
C LEU A 106 -8.91 -7.98 1.42
N LEU A 107 -8.36 -8.95 0.72
CA LEU A 107 -7.15 -9.65 1.11
C LEU A 107 -6.05 -9.34 0.10
N VAL A 108 -4.97 -8.78 0.59
CA VAL A 108 -3.74 -8.52 -0.19
C VAL A 108 -2.73 -9.57 0.23
N GLN A 109 -2.14 -10.26 -0.74
CA GLN A 109 -1.11 -11.29 -0.49
C GLN A 109 0.11 -11.05 -1.37
N ASP A 110 1.27 -11.46 -0.86
CA ASP A 110 2.55 -11.40 -1.57
C ASP A 110 2.83 -10.01 -2.17
N PHE A 111 2.53 -8.95 -1.40
CA PHE A 111 2.75 -7.59 -1.86
C PHE A 111 4.21 -7.18 -1.66
N ASP A 112 4.83 -6.75 -2.75
CA ASP A 112 6.14 -6.09 -2.77
C ASP A 112 6.00 -4.71 -3.40
N GLY A 113 6.44 -3.69 -2.68
CA GLY A 113 6.31 -2.30 -3.13
C GLY A 113 7.56 -1.48 -2.82
N ARG A 114 7.93 -0.63 -3.77
CA ARG A 114 8.98 0.37 -3.59
C ARG A 114 8.46 1.73 -3.99
N VAL A 115 8.58 2.71 -3.08
CA VAL A 115 8.18 4.10 -3.33
C VAL A 115 9.20 5.08 -2.76
N GLY A 116 9.37 6.22 -3.41
CA GLY A 116 10.20 7.30 -2.87
C GLY A 116 9.50 7.97 -1.67
N ALA A 117 10.28 8.37 -0.67
CA ALA A 117 9.75 9.08 0.51
C ALA A 117 9.17 10.47 0.17
N ASP A 118 9.54 11.03 -0.98
CA ASP A 118 8.98 12.27 -1.51
C ASP A 118 7.46 12.21 -1.77
N LEU A 119 6.90 11.00 -1.98
CA LEU A 119 5.45 10.82 -2.05
C LEU A 119 4.72 11.23 -0.77
N LEU A 120 5.35 11.11 0.39
CA LEU A 120 4.73 11.51 1.65
C LEU A 120 4.35 13.00 1.67
N ARG A 121 5.05 13.85 0.91
CA ARG A 121 4.72 15.27 0.79
C ARG A 121 3.33 15.55 0.20
N GLN A 122 2.77 14.58 -0.52
CA GLN A 122 1.41 14.69 -1.06
C GLN A 122 0.35 14.50 0.04
N PHE A 123 0.71 13.83 1.13
CA PHE A 123 -0.19 13.45 2.22
C PHE A 123 0.07 14.23 3.49
N ALA A 124 1.31 14.63 3.73
CA ALA A 124 1.71 15.38 4.92
C ALA A 124 2.81 16.38 4.57
N PRO A 125 2.85 17.58 5.22
CA PRO A 125 3.86 18.59 4.98
C PRO A 125 5.21 18.22 5.61
N VAL A 126 5.68 17.00 5.33
CA VAL A 126 6.96 16.50 5.86
C VAL A 126 8.02 16.51 4.77
N ALA A 127 9.18 17.05 5.12
CA ALA A 127 10.31 17.16 4.20
C ALA A 127 11.30 16.02 4.48
N VAL A 128 10.96 14.83 3.98
CA VAL A 128 11.78 13.62 4.14
C VAL A 128 12.24 13.08 2.80
N GLY A 129 13.38 12.40 2.80
CA GLY A 129 13.98 11.74 1.65
C GLY A 129 14.26 10.26 1.96
N GLY A 130 14.74 9.55 0.94
CA GLY A 130 14.96 8.11 0.98
C GLY A 130 13.90 7.33 0.22
N SER A 131 13.78 6.04 0.49
CA SER A 131 12.78 5.17 -0.15
C SER A 131 12.15 4.21 0.85
N PHE A 132 10.87 3.93 0.66
CA PHE A 132 10.15 2.89 1.38
C PHE A 132 10.12 1.62 0.54
N ASN A 133 10.48 0.50 1.16
CA ASN A 133 10.26 -0.83 0.63
C ASN A 133 9.26 -1.53 1.56
N VAL A 134 8.18 -2.02 0.98
CA VAL A 134 7.07 -2.65 1.70
C VAL A 134 6.96 -4.08 1.22
N GLN A 135 7.04 -5.03 2.13
CA GLN A 135 6.86 -6.45 1.87
C GLN A 135 5.77 -6.95 2.82
N LEU A 136 4.61 -7.28 2.28
CA LEU A 136 3.50 -7.84 3.05
C LEU A 136 3.24 -9.26 2.56
N ALA A 137 3.36 -10.21 3.47
CA ALA A 137 2.93 -11.57 3.20
C ALA A 137 1.40 -11.64 3.13
N GLU A 138 0.73 -10.92 4.05
CA GLU A 138 -0.72 -10.87 4.13
C GLU A 138 -1.17 -9.52 4.72
N LEU A 139 -2.22 -8.94 4.13
CA LEU A 139 -2.96 -7.81 4.69
C LEU A 139 -4.45 -8.04 4.41
N GLU A 140 -5.21 -8.23 5.45
CA GLU A 140 -6.66 -8.33 5.40
C GLU A 140 -7.29 -7.01 5.83
N LEU A 141 -8.16 -6.48 4.98
CA LEU A 141 -8.92 -5.27 5.26
C LEU A 141 -10.40 -5.65 5.43
N ALA A 142 -11.00 -5.21 6.51
CA ALA A 142 -12.44 -5.30 6.75
C ALA A 142 -13.02 -3.89 6.82
N ASP A 143 -14.00 -3.58 5.97
CA ASP A 143 -14.58 -2.24 5.84
C ASP A 143 -13.52 -1.12 5.63
N GLY A 144 -12.39 -1.46 5.02
CA GLY A 144 -11.28 -0.54 4.75
C GLY A 144 -10.34 -0.30 5.94
N LEU A 145 -10.52 -1.02 7.04
CA LEU A 145 -9.62 -1.02 8.19
C LEU A 145 -8.76 -2.29 8.18
N PRO A 146 -7.48 -2.22 8.51
CA PRO A 146 -6.63 -3.41 8.62
C PRO A 146 -7.09 -4.27 9.81
N LEU A 147 -7.56 -5.48 9.47
CA LEU A 147 -7.94 -6.50 10.43
C LEU A 147 -6.75 -7.40 10.78
N ARG A 148 -5.95 -7.72 9.77
CA ARG A 148 -4.76 -8.56 9.89
C ARG A 148 -3.66 -8.03 8.98
N ALA A 149 -2.43 -8.01 9.47
CA ALA A 149 -1.28 -7.70 8.65
C ALA A 149 -0.04 -8.46 9.13
N VAL A 150 0.72 -9.00 8.17
CA VAL A 150 2.02 -9.62 8.41
C VAL A 150 2.98 -9.13 7.35
N GLY A 151 4.06 -8.48 7.78
CA GLY A 151 5.04 -7.99 6.83
C GLY A 151 6.05 -7.02 7.43
N ARG A 152 6.82 -6.43 6.56
CA ARG A 152 7.89 -5.49 6.90
C ARG A 152 7.83 -4.27 5.98
N LEU A 153 7.93 -3.09 6.58
CA LEU A 153 8.20 -1.84 5.87
C LEU A 153 9.60 -1.37 6.24
N VAL A 154 10.43 -1.08 5.26
CA VAL A 154 11.78 -0.55 5.46
C VAL A 154 11.91 0.83 4.85
N TRP A 155 12.25 1.83 5.67
CA TRP A 155 12.64 3.14 5.20
C TRP A 155 14.16 3.18 5.05
N GLN A 156 14.62 3.14 3.80
CA GLN A 156 16.04 3.14 3.46
C GLN A 156 16.55 4.54 3.19
N GLN A 157 17.78 4.81 3.63
CA GLN A 157 18.45 6.10 3.44
C GLN A 157 17.56 7.29 3.84
N ALA A 158 16.89 7.10 4.98
CA ALA A 158 16.06 8.14 5.57
C ALA A 158 16.86 9.43 5.75
N SER A 159 16.30 10.54 5.35
CA SER A 159 16.92 11.85 5.52
C SER A 159 15.87 12.91 5.79
N TRP A 160 16.26 13.90 6.59
CA TRP A 160 15.51 15.12 6.78
C TRP A 160 15.98 16.16 5.76
N LEU A 161 15.06 16.69 4.99
CA LEU A 161 15.36 17.68 3.95
C LEU A 161 15.17 19.09 4.53
N SER A 162 16.26 19.65 5.04
CA SER A 162 16.27 21.03 5.55
C SER A 162 16.59 22.04 4.44
N PRO A 163 16.33 23.34 4.63
CA PRO A 163 16.74 24.40 3.71
C PRO A 163 18.27 24.47 3.47
N ARG A 164 19.05 23.90 4.39
CA ARG A 164 20.51 23.85 4.32
C ARG A 164 21.05 22.57 3.66
N GLY A 165 20.17 21.62 3.37
CA GLY A 165 20.52 20.35 2.73
C GLY A 165 19.90 19.14 3.40
N ALA A 166 20.18 17.96 2.86
CA ALA A 166 19.69 16.70 3.42
C ALA A 166 20.55 16.27 4.62
N VAL A 167 19.90 16.01 5.74
CA VAL A 167 20.52 15.48 6.96
C VAL A 167 20.22 13.98 6.99
N PRO A 168 21.21 13.08 6.94
CA PRO A 168 20.98 11.65 7.01
C PRO A 168 20.47 11.27 8.40
N LEU A 169 19.41 10.46 8.44
CA LEU A 169 18.83 9.93 9.67
C LEU A 169 19.23 8.47 9.88
N GLY A 170 19.25 7.68 8.81
CA GLY A 170 19.56 6.26 8.88
C GLY A 170 18.66 5.39 8.02
N SER A 171 18.47 4.15 8.45
CA SER A 171 17.49 3.24 7.84
C SER A 171 16.75 2.51 8.97
N TYR A 172 15.45 2.38 8.80
CA TYR A 172 14.55 1.87 9.82
C TYR A 172 13.66 0.78 9.25
N ALA A 173 13.25 -0.15 10.09
CA ALA A 173 12.22 -1.12 9.74
C ALA A 173 11.05 -1.03 10.70
N LEU A 174 9.85 -1.28 10.17
CA LEU A 174 8.64 -1.53 10.91
C LEU A 174 8.21 -2.97 10.61
N ASP A 175 8.35 -3.85 11.59
CA ASP A 175 7.91 -5.22 11.51
C ASP A 175 6.50 -5.34 12.05
N VAL A 176 5.57 -5.68 11.18
CA VAL A 176 4.16 -5.83 11.52
C VAL A 176 3.83 -7.30 11.67
N MET A 177 3.37 -7.67 12.84
CA MET A 177 2.89 -9.00 13.16
C MET A 177 1.59 -8.89 13.95
N GLN A 178 0.71 -9.85 13.73
CA GLN A 178 -0.50 -9.95 14.52
C GLN A 178 -0.58 -11.33 15.16
N PRO A 179 -0.55 -11.41 16.49
CA PRO A 179 -1.03 -12.59 17.20
C PRO A 179 -2.51 -12.79 16.95
N GLU A 180 -2.95 -14.05 16.91
CA GLU A 180 -4.37 -14.37 16.69
C GLU A 180 -5.27 -13.70 17.75
N GLY A 181 -6.26 -12.95 17.29
CA GLY A 181 -7.28 -12.30 18.15
C GLY A 181 -6.81 -11.07 18.91
N GLU A 182 -5.63 -10.55 18.63
CA GLU A 182 -5.06 -9.36 19.28
C GLU A 182 -4.98 -8.17 18.32
N ALA A 183 -4.70 -6.99 18.88
CA ALA A 183 -4.44 -5.78 18.12
C ALA A 183 -3.22 -5.96 17.20
N LEU A 184 -3.24 -5.32 16.04
CA LEU A 184 -2.07 -5.20 15.18
C LEU A 184 -0.94 -4.50 15.92
N VAL A 185 0.24 -5.11 15.95
CA VAL A 185 1.44 -4.53 16.57
C VAL A 185 2.54 -4.42 15.52
N GLY A 186 3.10 -3.24 15.39
CA GLY A 186 4.29 -2.97 14.58
C GLY A 186 5.45 -2.59 15.48
N GLU A 187 6.58 -3.25 15.33
CA GLU A 187 7.81 -2.92 16.04
C GLU A 187 8.73 -2.06 15.15
N VAL A 188 9.12 -0.90 15.68
CA VAL A 188 10.06 0.00 15.03
C VAL A 188 11.48 -0.33 15.49
N ILE A 189 12.36 -0.61 14.54
CA ILE A 189 13.76 -0.93 14.78
C ILE A 189 14.69 -0.13 13.86
N THR A 190 15.80 0.31 14.42
CA THR A 190 16.90 0.92 13.65
C THR A 190 17.73 -0.16 12.99
N LEU A 191 17.91 -0.08 11.68
CA LEU A 191 18.81 -0.94 10.93
C LEU A 191 20.24 -0.38 10.92
N ASN A 192 20.37 0.92 10.69
CA ASN A 192 21.63 1.65 10.71
C ASN A 192 21.38 3.16 10.75
N GLY A 193 22.38 3.93 11.15
CA GLY A 193 22.36 5.39 11.07
C GLY A 193 22.69 6.09 12.36
N PRO A 194 22.85 7.42 12.32
CA PRO A 194 23.19 8.24 13.50
C PRO A 194 22.00 8.46 14.44
N LEU A 195 20.75 8.38 13.95
CA LEU A 195 19.55 8.50 14.77
C LEU A 195 18.99 7.11 15.04
N GLU A 196 18.96 6.73 16.29
CA GLU A 196 18.31 5.50 16.74
C GLU A 196 16.80 5.75 16.95
N ALA A 197 15.98 4.89 16.38
CA ALA A 197 14.54 4.86 16.61
C ALA A 197 14.11 3.46 17.02
N LYS A 198 13.36 3.35 18.11
CA LYS A 198 12.79 2.11 18.61
C LYS A 198 11.44 2.37 19.25
N GLY A 199 10.53 1.43 19.11
CA GLY A 199 9.21 1.59 19.71
C GLY A 199 8.18 0.69 19.08
N GLN A 200 6.92 1.01 19.32
CA GLN A 200 5.80 0.21 18.87
C GLN A 200 4.70 1.09 18.31
N VAL A 201 4.03 0.56 17.30
CA VAL A 201 2.77 1.06 16.76
C VAL A 201 1.71 0.01 17.03
N ARG A 202 0.62 0.39 17.67
CA ARG A 202 -0.51 -0.51 17.93
C ARG A 202 -1.76 -0.01 17.23
N LEU A 203 -2.48 -0.91 16.60
CA LEU A 203 -3.77 -0.62 15.99
C LEU A 203 -4.80 -1.62 16.51
N ASP A 204 -5.86 -1.11 17.13
CA ASP A 204 -6.98 -1.88 17.68
C ASP A 204 -8.28 -1.34 17.08
N GLY A 205 -8.76 -1.98 16.03
CA GLY A 205 -9.88 -1.51 15.24
C GLY A 205 -9.62 -0.13 14.65
N ARG A 206 -10.29 0.91 15.18
CA ARG A 206 -10.13 2.31 14.74
C ARG A 206 -9.14 3.10 15.59
N ARG A 207 -8.72 2.57 16.73
CA ARG A 207 -7.81 3.24 17.66
C ARG A 207 -6.37 2.90 17.32
N TYR A 208 -5.54 3.92 17.25
CA TYR A 208 -4.10 3.75 17.10
C TYR A 208 -3.36 4.35 18.28
N ALA A 209 -2.25 3.72 18.63
CA ALA A 209 -1.26 4.23 19.58
C ALA A 209 0.13 4.07 18.95
N LEU A 210 0.89 5.14 18.97
CA LEU A 210 2.30 5.19 18.55
C LEU A 210 3.12 5.58 19.76
N ASP A 211 4.13 4.79 20.08
CA ASP A 211 5.10 5.06 21.13
C ASP A 211 6.51 4.73 20.59
N VAL A 212 7.22 5.78 20.18
CA VAL A 212 8.53 5.66 19.53
C VAL A 212 9.51 6.58 20.24
N PHE A 213 10.60 6.00 20.70
CA PHE A 213 11.78 6.73 21.17
C PHE A 213 12.71 7.00 19.98
N ALA A 214 13.18 8.23 19.86
CA ALA A 214 14.18 8.66 18.89
C ALA A 214 15.34 9.33 19.65
N GLY A 215 16.52 8.74 19.57
CA GLY A 215 17.72 9.24 20.24
C GLY A 215 18.95 9.04 19.36
N GLY A 216 20.10 9.49 19.79
CA GLY A 216 21.35 9.31 19.06
C GLY A 216 22.49 10.04 19.73
N ASP A 217 23.69 9.82 19.21
CA ASP A 217 24.88 10.53 19.68
C ASP A 217 24.69 12.06 19.58
N ASP A 218 25.39 12.84 20.40
CA ASP A 218 25.33 14.32 20.55
C ASP A 218 25.44 15.15 19.27
N THR A 219 25.40 14.52 18.11
CA THR A 219 25.57 15.11 16.76
C THR A 219 24.26 15.43 16.07
N LEU A 220 23.08 15.33 16.74
CA LEU A 220 21.82 15.71 16.12
C LEU A 220 21.88 17.19 15.73
N ASN A 221 21.65 17.45 14.44
CA ASN A 221 21.59 18.82 13.92
C ASN A 221 20.54 19.63 14.70
N ALA A 222 20.86 20.86 15.09
CA ALA A 222 19.98 21.75 15.85
C ALA A 222 18.60 21.94 15.19
N GLU A 223 18.50 21.86 13.87
CA GLU A 223 17.22 21.94 13.14
C GLU A 223 16.36 20.70 13.39
N LEU A 224 16.95 19.51 13.37
CA LEU A 224 16.25 18.27 13.68
C LEU A 224 15.83 18.21 15.15
N THR A 225 16.72 18.64 16.04
CA THR A 225 16.45 18.79 17.48
C THR A 225 15.25 19.71 17.72
N ASN A 226 15.19 20.86 17.05
CA ASN A 226 14.07 21.78 17.16
C ASN A 226 12.77 21.20 16.58
N ALA A 227 12.86 20.46 15.46
CA ALA A 227 11.69 19.80 14.87
C ALA A 227 11.16 18.67 15.77
N LEU A 228 12.03 17.86 16.35
CA LEU A 228 11.65 16.82 17.31
C LEU A 228 11.04 17.43 18.59
N ALA A 229 11.60 18.52 19.11
CA ALA A 229 11.08 19.21 20.29
C ALA A 229 9.67 19.77 20.13
N LEU A 230 9.20 19.97 18.89
CA LEU A 230 7.83 20.41 18.59
C LEU A 230 6.82 19.26 18.58
N LEU A 231 7.28 18.02 18.35
CA LEU A 231 6.44 16.85 18.12
C LEU A 231 6.60 15.75 19.17
N ALA A 232 7.61 15.86 20.01
CA ALA A 232 8.04 14.82 20.94
C ALA A 232 8.38 15.39 22.31
N GLU A 233 8.21 14.59 23.34
CA GLU A 233 8.63 14.92 24.70
C GLU A 233 10.11 14.67 24.84
N PRO A 234 10.89 15.62 25.40
CA PRO A 234 12.32 15.42 25.63
C PRO A 234 12.55 14.40 26.77
N GLU A 235 13.44 13.44 26.52
CA GLU A 235 13.96 12.48 27.48
C GLU A 235 15.49 12.69 27.67
N PRO A 236 16.11 12.13 28.71
CA PRO A 236 17.54 12.33 28.99
C PRO A 236 18.47 12.00 27.82
N ASP A 237 18.14 10.97 27.03
CA ASP A 237 18.97 10.47 25.93
C ASP A 237 18.30 10.66 24.54
N GLY A 238 17.22 11.46 24.45
CA GLY A 238 16.52 11.64 23.17
C GLY A 238 15.14 12.26 23.28
N TYR A 239 14.24 11.78 22.46
CA TYR A 239 12.88 12.28 22.33
C TYR A 239 11.88 11.14 22.25
N ARG A 240 10.77 11.24 22.95
CA ARG A 240 9.67 10.28 22.90
C ARG A 240 8.49 10.86 22.13
N ILE A 241 8.08 10.17 21.09
CA ILE A 241 6.91 10.48 20.29
C ILE A 241 5.79 9.54 20.73
N ALA A 242 4.85 10.05 21.53
CA ALA A 242 3.67 9.32 21.96
C ALA A 242 2.43 9.99 21.33
N LEU A 243 1.73 9.26 20.47
CA LEU A 243 0.52 9.72 19.80
C LEU A 243 -0.56 8.65 19.92
N GLU A 244 -1.75 9.09 20.31
CA GLU A 244 -2.93 8.24 20.35
C GLU A 244 -4.08 8.95 19.61
N GLY A 245 -4.91 8.16 18.93
CA GLY A 245 -6.05 8.72 18.22
C GLY A 245 -6.99 7.65 17.68
N GLU A 246 -8.00 8.13 16.96
CA GLU A 246 -9.03 7.31 16.30
C GLU A 246 -9.25 7.81 14.87
N PHE A 247 -9.43 6.85 13.90
CA PHE A 247 -9.72 7.15 12.49
C PHE A 247 -11.21 7.43 12.23
#